data_28c35d193c5a914b8d70c47d049b4fdf
#
_entry.id   28c35d193c5a914b8d70c47d049b4fdf
#
_cell.length_a   1.000
_cell.length_b   1.000
_cell.length_c   1.000
_cell.angle_alpha   90.00
_cell.angle_beta   90.00
_cell.angle_gamma   90.00
#
_symmetry.space_group_name_H-M   'P 1'
#
loop_
_entity.id
_entity.type
_entity.pdbx_description
1 polymer ?
#
loop_
_entity_poly.entity_id
_entity_poly.type
_entity_poly.pdbx_seq_one_letter_code
_entity_poly.pdbx_strand_id
1 'polypeptide(L)'
;YLAFAAEKEDPCYLYDYEGNFVEKLWDGPGGVMSLEQYPNQTYPTLLATWKFYSPNNGAESKIVYYLRKNGEWQIHTLCKLPFVHRFGVIERNHQKYLVACTLKSAHAFKDDWTCPGRVWVAKLPEDISIYDEDHQLELTPLISGLTQNHGFFKTEEEDYQIAVVGTKNGIFKVVPPADEND
;
A
#
# COMPACT_ATOMS: atom_id res chain seq x y z
N TYR A 1 -20.21 -0.73 2.87
CA TYR A 1 -19.47 -1.64 3.74
C TYR A 1 -18.21 -1.00 4.26
N LEU A 2 -17.76 -1.42 5.44
CA LEU A 2 -16.53 -0.99 6.10
C LEU A 2 -15.59 -2.19 6.23
N ALA A 3 -14.39 -2.10 5.64
CA ALA A 3 -13.34 -3.12 5.80
C ALA A 3 -12.41 -2.74 6.95
N PHE A 4 -12.22 -3.66 7.87
CA PHE A 4 -11.32 -3.50 9.02
C PHE A 4 -10.15 -4.47 8.90
N ALA A 5 -8.96 -3.91 8.81
CA ALA A 5 -7.73 -4.68 8.70
C ALA A 5 -7.01 -4.72 10.05
N ALA A 6 -6.37 -5.84 10.34
CA ALA A 6 -5.64 -6.04 11.58
C ALA A 6 -4.18 -5.62 11.46
N GLU A 7 -3.74 -4.76 12.36
CA GLU A 7 -2.33 -4.34 12.47
C GLU A 7 -1.41 -5.49 12.89
N LYS A 8 -1.91 -6.43 13.68
CA LYS A 8 -1.16 -7.60 14.15
C LYS A 8 -1.58 -8.87 13.38
N GLU A 9 -1.75 -9.97 14.05
CA GLU A 9 -1.95 -11.29 13.44
C GLU A 9 -3.44 -11.67 13.33
N ASP A 10 -4.33 -10.80 13.81
CA ASP A 10 -5.76 -11.06 13.81
C ASP A 10 -6.35 -11.06 12.38
N PRO A 11 -7.50 -11.72 12.19
CA PRO A 11 -8.25 -11.68 10.93
C PRO A 11 -8.74 -10.27 10.55
N CYS A 12 -9.01 -10.08 9.28
CA CYS A 12 -9.63 -8.88 8.76
C CYS A 12 -11.10 -9.12 8.39
N TYR A 13 -11.94 -8.11 8.63
CA TYR A 13 -13.39 -8.24 8.60
C TYR A 13 -14.08 -7.18 7.76
N LEU A 14 -15.25 -7.54 7.25
CA LEU A 14 -16.18 -6.63 6.59
C LEU A 14 -17.42 -6.45 7.46
N TYR A 15 -17.85 -5.20 7.60
CA TYR A 15 -19.08 -4.80 8.30
C TYR A 15 -19.96 -3.95 7.39
N ASP A 16 -21.25 -3.93 7.66
CA ASP A 16 -22.14 -2.93 7.07
C ASP A 16 -21.99 -1.57 7.77
N TYR A 17 -22.71 -0.55 7.28
CA TYR A 17 -22.67 0.79 7.87
C TYR A 17 -23.39 0.89 9.23
N GLU A 18 -24.23 -0.08 9.56
CA GLU A 18 -24.89 -0.21 10.85
C GLU A 18 -23.99 -0.90 11.89
N GLY A 19 -22.83 -1.42 11.46
CA GLY A 19 -21.86 -2.10 12.33
C GLY A 19 -22.10 -3.59 12.50
N ASN A 20 -23.00 -4.20 11.70
CA ASN A 20 -23.21 -5.64 11.72
C ASN A 20 -22.08 -6.35 10.95
N PHE A 21 -21.61 -7.46 11.50
CA PHE A 21 -20.63 -8.32 10.82
C PHE A 21 -21.24 -8.89 9.53
N VAL A 22 -20.51 -8.79 8.44
CA VAL A 22 -20.89 -9.32 7.12
C VAL A 22 -20.11 -10.57 6.80
N GLU A 23 -18.79 -10.47 6.74
CA GLU A 23 -17.93 -11.61 6.45
C GLU A 23 -16.50 -11.38 6.93
N LYS A 24 -15.73 -12.45 7.01
CA LYS A 24 -14.29 -12.40 7.18
C LYS A 24 -13.61 -12.27 5.81
N LEU A 25 -12.78 -11.23 5.65
CA LEU A 25 -12.05 -10.99 4.41
C LEU A 25 -10.90 -11.99 4.24
N TRP A 26 -10.10 -12.19 5.32
CA TRP A 26 -9.03 -13.18 5.38
C TRP A 26 -8.60 -13.47 6.82
N ASP A 27 -8.00 -14.63 7.03
CA ASP A 27 -7.58 -15.11 8.35
C ASP A 27 -6.25 -14.55 8.85
N GLY A 28 -5.43 -14.07 7.96
CA GLY A 28 -4.08 -13.65 8.21
C GLY A 28 -3.12 -14.11 7.10
N PRO A 29 -1.85 -13.76 7.22
CA PRO A 29 -1.28 -12.92 8.26
C PRO A 29 -1.79 -11.47 8.16
N GLY A 30 -1.79 -10.76 9.30
CA GLY A 30 -2.11 -9.34 9.38
C GLY A 30 -0.92 -8.45 8.97
N GLY A 31 -0.54 -7.54 9.84
CA GLY A 31 0.50 -6.56 9.54
C GLY A 31 0.04 -5.56 8.49
N VAL A 32 -1.26 -5.22 8.53
CA VAL A 32 -1.91 -4.34 7.55
C VAL A 32 -1.93 -2.91 8.07
N MET A 33 -1.06 -2.08 7.52
CA MET A 33 -0.93 -0.66 7.87
C MET A 33 -1.70 0.26 6.93
N SER A 34 -2.01 -0.22 5.72
CA SER A 34 -2.82 0.46 4.73
C SER A 34 -3.73 -0.53 4.04
N LEU A 35 -4.97 -0.13 3.84
CA LEU A 35 -6.00 -0.84 3.10
C LEU A 35 -6.72 0.15 2.20
N GLU A 36 -6.80 -0.13 0.91
CA GLU A 36 -7.44 0.74 -0.07
C GLU A 36 -8.25 -0.07 -1.08
N GLN A 37 -9.45 0.40 -1.41
CA GLN A 37 -10.21 -0.18 -2.50
C GLN A 37 -9.57 0.22 -3.83
N TYR A 38 -9.30 -0.76 -4.70
CA TYR A 38 -8.85 -0.50 -6.05
C TYR A 38 -10.04 -0.50 -7.02
N PRO A 39 -10.41 0.66 -7.59
CA PRO A 39 -11.59 0.78 -8.41
C PRO A 39 -11.39 0.20 -9.82
N ASN A 40 -12.50 0.05 -10.54
CA ASN A 40 -12.53 -0.31 -11.98
C ASN A 40 -11.93 -1.67 -12.33
N GLN A 41 -11.98 -2.62 -11.40
CA GLN A 41 -11.64 -4.01 -11.68
C GLN A 41 -12.88 -4.83 -12.01
N THR A 42 -12.71 -5.91 -12.75
CA THR A 42 -13.79 -6.87 -13.06
C THR A 42 -14.41 -7.45 -11.77
N TYR A 43 -13.59 -7.60 -10.73
CA TYR A 43 -13.99 -8.10 -9.43
C TYR A 43 -13.70 -7.07 -8.34
N PRO A 44 -14.48 -7.03 -7.24
CA PRO A 44 -14.12 -6.23 -6.07
C PRO A 44 -12.69 -6.52 -5.63
N THR A 45 -11.88 -5.47 -5.55
CA THR A 45 -10.44 -5.60 -5.30
C THR A 45 -10.01 -4.64 -4.19
N LEU A 46 -9.24 -5.15 -3.23
CA LEU A 46 -8.64 -4.40 -2.15
C LEU A 46 -7.11 -4.53 -2.22
N LEU A 47 -6.41 -3.41 -2.12
CA LEU A 47 -4.96 -3.38 -1.91
C LEU A 47 -4.67 -3.31 -0.41
N ALA A 48 -3.64 -4.01 0.05
CA ALA A 48 -3.22 -3.99 1.45
C ALA A 48 -1.70 -4.12 1.61
N THR A 49 -1.15 -3.47 2.63
CA THR A 49 0.14 -3.90 3.16
C THR A 49 -0.02 -5.24 3.87
N TRP A 50 1.01 -6.06 3.88
CA TRP A 50 0.98 -7.40 4.43
C TRP A 50 2.28 -7.73 5.16
N LYS A 51 2.19 -8.35 6.34
CA LYS A 51 3.33 -8.72 7.20
C LYS A 51 4.20 -7.57 7.70
N PHE A 52 3.67 -6.36 7.85
CA PHE A 52 4.35 -5.31 8.57
C PHE A 52 3.87 -5.26 10.02
N TYR A 53 4.51 -5.96 10.93
CA TYR A 53 4.08 -6.03 12.34
C TYR A 53 4.71 -4.96 13.24
N SER A 54 5.88 -4.47 12.87
CA SER A 54 6.58 -3.38 13.53
C SER A 54 7.81 -2.93 12.72
N PRO A 55 8.44 -1.79 13.08
CA PRO A 55 9.71 -1.38 12.47
C PRO A 55 10.84 -2.40 12.58
N ASN A 56 10.76 -3.31 13.55
CA ASN A 56 11.72 -4.40 13.75
C ASN A 56 11.25 -5.75 13.18
N ASN A 57 10.04 -5.80 12.66
CA ASN A 57 9.43 -6.99 12.05
C ASN A 57 8.61 -6.59 10.83
N GLY A 58 9.28 -6.18 9.77
CA GLY A 58 8.71 -5.75 8.50
C GLY A 58 9.59 -6.14 7.30
N ALA A 59 10.63 -6.95 7.50
CA ALA A 59 11.52 -7.36 6.41
C ALA A 59 10.83 -8.22 5.34
N GLU A 60 9.77 -8.96 5.72
CA GLU A 60 8.96 -9.76 4.79
C GLU A 60 7.72 -9.03 4.27
N SER A 61 7.58 -7.74 4.59
CA SER A 61 6.40 -7.00 4.17
C SER A 61 6.34 -6.81 2.66
N LYS A 62 5.12 -6.74 2.17
CA LYS A 62 4.80 -6.55 0.76
C LYS A 62 3.46 -5.84 0.59
N ILE A 63 3.16 -5.41 -0.62
CA ILE A 63 1.82 -4.97 -1.01
C ILE A 63 1.16 -6.13 -1.75
N VAL A 64 -0.04 -6.47 -1.30
CA VAL A 64 -0.88 -7.51 -1.88
C VAL A 64 -2.17 -6.91 -2.40
N TYR A 65 -2.86 -7.64 -3.28
CA TYR A 65 -4.24 -7.36 -3.58
C TYR A 65 -5.10 -8.60 -3.30
N TYR A 66 -6.29 -8.33 -2.77
CA TYR A 66 -7.35 -9.29 -2.57
C TYR A 66 -8.40 -9.05 -3.62
N LEU A 67 -8.71 -10.05 -4.39
CA LEU A 67 -9.81 -9.98 -5.32
C LEU A 67 -10.87 -11.03 -4.98
N ARG A 68 -12.15 -10.62 -5.06
CA ARG A 68 -13.29 -11.49 -4.76
C ARG A 68 -13.80 -12.15 -6.02
N LYS A 69 -13.45 -13.42 -6.21
CA LYS A 69 -13.85 -14.21 -7.37
C LYS A 69 -14.67 -15.42 -6.94
N ASN A 70 -15.82 -15.65 -7.58
CA ASN A 70 -16.73 -16.75 -7.26
C ASN A 70 -17.19 -16.81 -5.79
N GLY A 71 -17.29 -15.63 -5.14
CA GLY A 71 -17.69 -15.51 -3.73
C GLY A 71 -16.56 -15.67 -2.71
N GLU A 72 -15.34 -15.97 -3.15
CA GLU A 72 -14.17 -16.15 -2.29
C GLU A 72 -13.13 -15.05 -2.51
N TRP A 73 -12.46 -14.63 -1.44
CA TRP A 73 -11.34 -13.71 -1.48
C TRP A 73 -10.03 -14.47 -1.78
N GLN A 74 -9.37 -14.06 -2.84
CA GLN A 74 -8.08 -14.60 -3.29
C GLN A 74 -7.01 -13.54 -3.10
N ILE A 75 -5.90 -13.92 -2.48
CA ILE A 75 -4.76 -13.05 -2.23
C ILE A 75 -3.69 -13.25 -3.31
N HIS A 76 -3.15 -12.15 -3.81
CA HIS A 76 -2.06 -12.13 -4.77
C HIS A 76 -1.01 -11.10 -4.37
N THR A 77 0.24 -11.35 -4.67
CA THR A 77 1.32 -10.39 -4.46
C THR A 77 1.32 -9.35 -5.59
N LEU A 78 1.20 -8.07 -5.23
CA LEU A 78 1.42 -6.98 -6.18
C LEU A 78 2.91 -6.69 -6.32
N CYS A 79 3.61 -6.49 -5.19
CA CYS A 79 5.06 -6.31 -5.16
C CYS A 79 5.65 -6.61 -3.78
N LYS A 80 6.84 -7.20 -3.74
CA LYS A 80 7.66 -7.32 -2.52
C LYS A 80 8.30 -5.96 -2.23
N LEU A 81 8.05 -5.44 -1.03
CA LEU A 81 8.58 -4.16 -0.60
C LEU A 81 8.87 -4.22 0.92
N PRO A 82 10.07 -4.67 1.30
CA PRO A 82 10.45 -4.75 2.72
C PRO A 82 10.26 -3.43 3.45
N PHE A 83 9.73 -3.51 4.65
CA PHE A 83 9.41 -2.36 5.51
C PHE A 83 8.39 -1.37 4.93
N VAL A 84 7.55 -1.78 3.97
CA VAL A 84 6.44 -0.94 3.51
C VAL A 84 5.45 -0.73 4.66
N HIS A 85 5.18 0.54 4.96
CA HIS A 85 4.31 0.93 6.07
C HIS A 85 3.01 1.59 5.58
N ARG A 86 3.11 2.52 4.65
CA ARG A 86 1.96 3.20 4.06
C ARG A 86 2.04 3.18 2.54
N PHE A 87 0.89 3.16 1.92
CA PHE A 87 0.75 3.39 0.49
C PHE A 87 -0.61 4.01 0.17
N GLY A 88 -0.76 4.48 -1.03
CA GLY A 88 -2.02 4.85 -1.64
C GLY A 88 -1.90 4.91 -3.16
N VAL A 89 -3.04 4.89 -3.81
CA VAL A 89 -3.15 5.08 -5.26
C VAL A 89 -3.62 6.50 -5.53
N ILE A 90 -2.87 7.23 -6.32
CA ILE A 90 -3.21 8.58 -6.79
C ILE A 90 -3.44 8.54 -8.31
N GLU A 91 -4.28 9.44 -8.81
CA GLU A 91 -4.71 9.44 -10.21
C GLU A 91 -4.55 10.81 -10.83
N ARG A 92 -4.12 10.84 -12.10
CA ARG A 92 -4.15 12.01 -12.98
C ARG A 92 -4.40 11.56 -14.41
N ASN A 93 -5.29 12.26 -15.13
CA ASN A 93 -5.62 11.94 -16.53
C ASN A 93 -5.99 10.47 -16.76
N HIS A 94 -6.78 9.88 -15.84
CA HIS A 94 -7.17 8.46 -15.82
C HIS A 94 -6.00 7.46 -15.65
N GLN A 95 -4.77 7.95 -15.47
CA GLN A 95 -3.64 7.11 -15.14
C GLN A 95 -3.45 7.02 -13.63
N LYS A 96 -3.38 5.80 -13.11
CA LYS A 96 -3.16 5.52 -11.70
C LYS A 96 -1.68 5.28 -11.41
N TYR A 97 -1.26 5.73 -10.24
CA TYR A 97 0.10 5.56 -9.73
C TYR A 97 0.04 5.04 -8.29
N LEU A 98 0.78 3.99 -8.01
CA LEU A 98 1.06 3.58 -6.65
C LEU A 98 2.13 4.51 -6.06
N VAL A 99 1.87 5.03 -4.86
CA VAL A 99 2.87 5.72 -4.03
C VAL A 99 3.01 4.93 -2.74
N ALA A 100 4.18 4.41 -2.46
CA ALA A 100 4.44 3.58 -1.29
C ALA A 100 5.61 4.11 -0.46
N CYS A 101 5.47 4.04 0.86
CA CYS A 101 6.43 4.54 1.84
C CYS A 101 7.02 3.38 2.63
N THR A 102 8.33 3.17 2.51
CA THR A 102 9.06 2.27 3.40
C THR A 102 9.58 3.03 4.61
N LEU A 103 9.34 2.50 5.80
CA LEU A 103 9.70 3.15 7.06
C LEU A 103 11.24 3.20 7.26
N LYS A 104 11.90 2.16 6.81
CA LYS A 104 13.36 1.99 6.71
C LYS A 104 13.67 1.04 5.54
N SER A 105 14.94 0.81 5.21
CA SER A 105 15.33 -0.13 4.15
C SER A 105 15.97 -1.42 4.68
N ALA A 106 16.50 -1.38 5.92
CA ALA A 106 17.09 -2.52 6.61
C ALA A 106 17.27 -2.21 8.09
N HIS A 107 17.71 -3.19 8.86
CA HIS A 107 18.25 -3.02 10.21
C HIS A 107 19.27 -4.12 10.52
N ALA A 108 20.29 -3.81 11.29
CA ALA A 108 21.28 -4.76 11.78
C ALA A 108 20.98 -5.26 13.20
N PHE A 109 20.23 -4.47 13.98
CA PHE A 109 19.80 -4.77 15.35
C PHE A 109 18.46 -4.10 15.64
N LYS A 110 17.87 -4.45 16.80
CA LYS A 110 16.60 -3.87 17.24
C LYS A 110 16.72 -2.34 17.37
N ASP A 111 15.72 -1.63 16.86
CA ASP A 111 15.64 -0.17 16.85
C ASP A 111 16.76 0.55 16.06
N ASP A 112 17.40 -0.17 15.16
CA ASP A 112 18.33 0.44 14.21
C ASP A 112 17.57 1.28 13.16
N TRP A 113 17.93 2.56 13.06
CA TRP A 113 17.39 3.53 12.12
C TRP A 113 18.44 4.10 11.16
N THR A 114 19.60 3.45 11.07
CA THR A 114 20.70 3.91 10.21
C THR A 114 20.46 3.66 8.72
N CYS A 115 19.52 2.75 8.41
CA CYS A 115 19.11 2.46 7.03
C CYS A 115 17.75 3.15 6.73
N PRO A 116 17.76 4.39 6.19
CA PRO A 116 16.55 5.17 5.99
C PRO A 116 15.61 4.57 4.95
N GLY A 117 14.35 4.93 5.04
CA GLY A 117 13.31 4.56 4.11
C GLY A 117 13.29 5.40 2.84
N ARG A 118 12.27 5.15 2.01
CA ARG A 118 12.08 5.79 0.70
C ARG A 118 10.61 5.99 0.41
N VAL A 119 10.32 6.92 -0.49
CA VAL A 119 9.08 6.94 -1.26
C VAL A 119 9.33 6.23 -2.58
N TRP A 120 8.47 5.28 -2.88
CA TRP A 120 8.48 4.48 -4.10
C TRP A 120 7.26 4.79 -4.94
N VAL A 121 7.41 4.74 -6.25
CA VAL A 121 6.31 4.97 -7.19
C VAL A 121 6.30 3.91 -8.30
N ALA A 122 5.12 3.64 -8.82
CA ALA A 122 4.93 2.86 -10.03
C ALA A 122 3.66 3.30 -10.76
N LYS A 123 3.70 3.29 -12.08
CA LYS A 123 2.51 3.39 -12.93
C LYS A 123 1.72 2.09 -12.82
N LEU A 124 0.43 2.18 -12.57
CA LEU A 124 -0.44 1.01 -12.47
C LEU A 124 -1.17 0.79 -13.79
N PRO A 125 -1.29 -0.45 -14.27
CA PRO A 125 -2.15 -0.77 -15.41
C PRO A 125 -3.63 -0.70 -15.01
N GLU A 126 -4.52 -0.74 -15.99
CA GLU A 126 -5.95 -0.83 -15.71
C GLU A 126 -6.30 -2.11 -14.92
N ASP A 127 -5.76 -3.23 -15.34
CA ASP A 127 -5.96 -4.53 -14.70
C ASP A 127 -4.70 -4.96 -13.95
N ILE A 128 -4.78 -4.98 -12.63
CA ILE A 128 -3.67 -5.43 -11.77
C ILE A 128 -3.63 -6.95 -11.59
N SER A 129 -4.59 -7.70 -12.11
CA SER A 129 -4.62 -9.16 -12.00
C SER A 129 -3.55 -9.87 -12.83
N ILE A 130 -2.78 -9.11 -13.60
CA ILE A 130 -1.58 -9.58 -14.31
C ILE A 130 -0.40 -9.86 -13.38
N TYR A 131 -0.43 -9.33 -12.14
CA TYR A 131 0.65 -9.50 -11.17
C TYR A 131 0.38 -10.68 -10.23
N ASP A 132 1.45 -11.36 -9.85
CA ASP A 132 1.45 -12.47 -8.91
C ASP A 132 2.81 -12.61 -8.21
N GLU A 133 3.11 -13.75 -7.62
CA GLU A 133 4.38 -14.00 -6.92
C GLU A 133 5.58 -14.05 -7.87
N ASP A 134 5.38 -14.48 -9.11
CA ASP A 134 6.43 -14.64 -10.13
C ASP A 134 6.57 -13.41 -11.04
N HIS A 135 5.49 -12.64 -11.20
CA HIS A 135 5.44 -11.42 -12.00
C HIS A 135 4.93 -10.25 -11.16
N GLN A 136 5.83 -9.45 -10.64
CA GLN A 136 5.53 -8.37 -9.70
C GLN A 136 5.62 -6.99 -10.34
N LEU A 137 4.86 -6.03 -9.79
CA LEU A 137 4.95 -4.62 -10.14
C LEU A 137 6.34 -4.09 -9.77
N GLU A 138 7.05 -3.54 -10.72
CA GLU A 138 8.33 -2.88 -10.49
C GLU A 138 8.14 -1.47 -9.94
N LEU A 139 8.88 -1.15 -8.87
CA LEU A 139 8.83 0.13 -8.19
C LEU A 139 10.11 0.93 -8.43
N THR A 140 9.95 2.23 -8.68
CA THR A 140 11.05 3.17 -8.78
C THR A 140 11.16 4.03 -7.52
N PRO A 141 12.34 4.20 -6.91
CA PRO A 141 12.52 5.11 -5.78
C PRO A 141 12.44 6.56 -6.26
N LEU A 142 11.46 7.31 -5.72
CA LEU A 142 11.28 8.73 -6.01
C LEU A 142 12.09 9.61 -5.04
N ILE A 143 12.03 9.32 -3.73
CA ILE A 143 12.75 10.05 -2.69
C ILE A 143 13.44 9.02 -1.79
N SER A 144 14.73 9.23 -1.53
CA SER A 144 15.53 8.36 -0.68
C SER A 144 16.07 9.09 0.56
N GLY A 145 16.55 8.34 1.55
CA GLY A 145 17.18 8.92 2.73
C GLY A 145 16.17 9.44 3.78
N LEU A 146 14.92 8.95 3.76
CA LEU A 146 13.85 9.41 4.64
C LEU A 146 13.84 8.61 5.95
N THR A 147 14.10 9.29 7.06
CA THR A 147 14.05 8.69 8.39
C THR A 147 12.61 8.70 8.91
N GLN A 148 12.15 7.56 9.46
CA GLN A 148 10.80 7.43 10.01
C GLN A 148 9.73 7.95 9.03
N ASN A 149 9.73 7.43 7.83
CA ASN A 149 8.79 7.76 6.76
C ASN A 149 7.41 7.12 7.08
N HIS A 150 6.67 7.73 8.00
CA HIS A 150 5.50 7.17 8.65
C HIS A 150 4.18 7.79 8.19
N GLY A 151 4.16 9.10 7.98
CA GLY A 151 2.95 9.83 7.61
C GLY A 151 2.59 9.63 6.15
N PHE A 152 1.30 9.39 5.87
CA PHE A 152 0.77 9.34 4.51
C PHE A 152 -0.66 9.86 4.50
N PHE A 153 -0.95 10.74 3.58
CA PHE A 153 -2.29 11.26 3.36
C PHE A 153 -2.52 11.47 1.86
N LYS A 154 -3.66 11.04 1.36
CA LYS A 154 -4.11 11.28 -0.02
C LYS A 154 -5.16 12.38 -0.02
N THR A 155 -5.06 13.32 -0.95
CA THR A 155 -6.05 14.38 -1.14
C THR A 155 -6.19 14.75 -2.62
N GLU A 156 -7.21 15.53 -2.93
CA GLU A 156 -7.51 15.98 -4.28
C GLU A 156 -7.04 17.42 -4.47
N GLU A 157 -6.49 17.71 -5.61
CA GLU A 157 -6.32 19.00 -6.23
C GLU A 157 -7.42 19.16 -7.30
N GLU A 158 -7.45 20.27 -8.06
CA GLU A 158 -8.54 20.57 -9.00
C GLU A 158 -8.85 19.43 -9.98
N ASP A 159 -7.81 18.82 -10.58
CA ASP A 159 -7.96 17.81 -11.64
C ASP A 159 -7.20 16.50 -11.39
N TYR A 160 -6.54 16.36 -10.24
CA TYR A 160 -5.73 15.17 -9.92
C TYR A 160 -5.60 14.94 -8.43
N GLN A 161 -5.18 13.74 -8.09
CA GLN A 161 -4.89 13.36 -6.70
C GLN A 161 -3.41 13.51 -6.41
N ILE A 162 -3.09 13.83 -5.15
CA ILE A 162 -1.72 13.89 -4.65
C ILE A 162 -1.56 13.04 -3.40
N ALA A 163 -0.32 12.64 -3.13
CA ALA A 163 0.04 12.09 -1.84
C ALA A 163 0.91 13.09 -1.05
N VAL A 164 0.64 13.21 0.24
CA VAL A 164 1.45 13.95 1.19
C VAL A 164 2.14 12.96 2.12
N VAL A 165 3.46 13.02 2.16
CA VAL A 165 4.30 12.09 2.92
C VAL A 165 4.98 12.84 4.06
N GLY A 166 4.77 12.38 5.30
CA GLY A 166 5.36 12.93 6.50
C GLY A 166 6.49 12.08 7.05
N THR A 167 7.65 12.67 7.25
CA THR A 167 8.86 12.01 7.73
C THR A 167 9.55 12.85 8.79
N LYS A 168 10.57 12.32 9.45
CA LYS A 168 11.42 13.13 10.34
C LYS A 168 12.23 14.20 9.58
N ASN A 169 12.42 14.02 8.27
CA ASN A 169 13.15 14.96 7.42
C ASN A 169 12.27 16.10 6.87
N GLY A 170 10.95 16.02 7.04
CA GLY A 170 10.01 17.03 6.57
C GLY A 170 8.74 16.42 5.97
N ILE A 171 7.96 17.29 5.32
CA ILE A 171 6.72 16.92 4.61
C ILE A 171 6.98 17.09 3.12
N PHE A 172 6.61 16.08 2.34
CA PHE A 172 6.80 16.03 0.89
C PHE A 172 5.45 15.87 0.18
N LYS A 173 5.23 16.66 -0.85
CA LYS A 173 4.10 16.51 -1.76
C LYS A 173 4.55 15.66 -2.96
N VAL A 174 3.85 14.58 -3.22
CA VAL A 174 4.05 13.72 -4.39
C VAL A 174 2.92 14.00 -5.37
N VAL A 175 3.30 14.43 -6.57
CA VAL A 175 2.38 14.83 -7.65
C VAL A 175 2.54 13.85 -8.80
N PRO A 176 1.45 13.28 -9.36
CA PRO A 176 1.54 12.47 -10.56
C PRO A 176 2.02 13.30 -11.74
N PRO A 177 2.79 12.75 -12.68
CA PRO A 177 3.24 13.47 -13.86
C PRO A 177 2.06 13.99 -14.70
N ALA A 178 2.25 15.14 -15.35
CA ALA A 178 1.23 15.74 -16.22
C ALA A 178 1.12 15.00 -17.55
N ASP A 179 2.23 14.48 -18.04
CA ASP A 179 2.35 13.67 -19.25
C ASP A 179 3.44 12.60 -19.10
N GLU A 180 3.65 11.77 -20.11
CA GLU A 180 4.59 10.66 -20.08
C GLU A 180 6.07 11.06 -20.06
N ASN A 181 6.39 12.34 -20.23
CA ASN A 181 7.76 12.86 -20.29
C ASN A 181 8.16 13.64 -19.03
N ASP A 182 7.26 13.79 -18.06
CA ASP A 182 7.49 14.48 -16.77
C ASP A 182 8.25 13.63 -15.74
#